data_46ce33f2e2535e91559e619ad9e3a5d4
#
_entry.id   46ce33f2e2535e91559e619ad9e3a5d4
#
_cell.length_a   1.000
_cell.length_b   1.000
_cell.length_c   1.000
_cell.angle_alpha   90.00
_cell.angle_beta   90.00
_cell.angle_gamma   90.00
#
_symmetry.space_group_name_H-M   'P 1'
#
loop_
_entity.id
_entity.type
_entity.pdbx_description
1 polymer ?
#
loop_
_entity_poly.entity_id
_entity_poly.type
_entity_poly.pdbx_seq_one_letter_code
_entity_poly.pdbx_strand_id
1 'polypeptide(L)'
;MKHTVEEITLENAAKGLLVHVPDASVMNVYINFRAGEYLVDGAKWETPHLMEHILLGANDEFPRARDFQAEVEKNGAYSNASTDVYDIVYELECADFEWERVTRLLRTAIDKPLFLQEEFDAEFGNVREELAARANNHYRQLGASSRKAYGLVSETDRERLALMDNVTLDDVREHYRRTH
;
A
#
# COMPACT_ATOMS: atom_id res chain seq x y z
N MET A 1 -19.34 17.82 14.04
CA MET A 1 -19.73 17.69 12.61
C MET A 1 -20.82 16.64 12.55
N LYS A 2 -21.96 16.93 11.86
CA LYS A 2 -23.02 15.92 11.66
C LYS A 2 -22.57 14.95 10.58
N HIS A 3 -22.70 13.66 10.83
CA HIS A 3 -22.40 12.61 9.85
C HIS A 3 -23.32 11.41 10.08
N THR A 4 -23.46 10.58 9.09
CA THR A 4 -24.10 9.26 9.19
C THR A 4 -23.09 8.19 8.78
N VAL A 5 -23.19 7.01 9.39
CA VAL A 5 -22.36 5.85 9.08
C VAL A 5 -23.26 4.69 8.71
N GLU A 6 -22.96 4.05 7.60
CA GLU A 6 -23.66 2.87 7.10
C GLU A 6 -22.65 1.74 6.87
N GLU A 7 -22.94 0.56 7.40
CA GLU A 7 -22.18 -0.65 7.07
C GLU A 7 -22.71 -1.24 5.77
N ILE A 8 -21.80 -1.50 4.84
CA ILE A 8 -22.14 -2.11 3.55
C ILE A 8 -21.45 -3.46 3.40
N THR A 9 -22.09 -4.36 2.66
CA THR A 9 -21.48 -5.62 2.24
C THR A 9 -21.63 -5.72 0.73
N LEU A 10 -20.50 -5.87 0.04
CA LEU A 10 -20.46 -6.00 -1.41
C LEU A 10 -20.79 -7.45 -1.83
N GLU A 11 -21.07 -7.65 -3.12
CA GLU A 11 -21.42 -8.97 -3.69
C GLU A 11 -20.32 -10.03 -3.47
N ASN A 12 -19.06 -9.61 -3.42
CA ASN A 12 -17.90 -10.47 -3.13
C ASN A 12 -17.66 -10.69 -1.61
N ALA A 13 -18.64 -10.31 -0.77
CA ALA A 13 -18.59 -10.37 0.69
C ALA A 13 -17.58 -9.40 1.36
N ALA A 14 -16.94 -8.51 0.61
CA ALA A 14 -16.15 -7.45 1.22
C ALA A 14 -17.06 -6.51 2.03
N LYS A 15 -16.55 -6.07 3.19
CA LYS A 15 -17.27 -5.17 4.08
C LYS A 15 -16.70 -3.77 3.99
N GLY A 16 -17.54 -2.78 4.10
CA GLY A 16 -17.14 -1.38 4.11
C GLY A 16 -17.98 -0.53 5.05
N LEU A 17 -17.47 0.65 5.31
CA LEU A 17 -18.16 1.72 6.02
C LEU A 17 -18.32 2.90 5.08
N LEU A 18 -19.55 3.33 4.87
CA LEU A 18 -19.86 4.57 4.15
C LEU A 18 -20.13 5.67 5.19
N VAL A 19 -19.25 6.66 5.22
CA VAL A 19 -19.39 7.83 6.12
C VAL A 19 -19.84 9.02 5.29
N HIS A 20 -21.07 9.44 5.45
CA HIS A 20 -21.60 10.63 4.79
C HIS A 20 -21.51 11.84 5.71
N VAL A 21 -20.82 12.87 5.25
CA VAL A 21 -20.71 14.19 5.88
C VAL A 21 -21.39 15.21 4.97
N PRO A 22 -22.53 15.79 5.39
CA PRO A 22 -23.21 16.81 4.58
C PRO A 22 -22.30 17.98 4.26
N ASP A 23 -22.38 18.47 3.03
CA ASP A 23 -21.61 19.63 2.53
C ASP A 23 -20.08 19.42 2.51
N ALA A 24 -19.58 18.18 2.63
CA ALA A 24 -18.17 17.88 2.42
C ALA A 24 -17.81 18.09 0.94
N SER A 25 -16.69 18.77 0.70
CA SER A 25 -16.15 19.04 -0.65
C SER A 25 -14.97 18.12 -0.99
N VAL A 26 -14.61 17.23 -0.08
CA VAL A 26 -13.52 16.25 -0.21
C VAL A 26 -14.06 14.86 0.07
N MET A 27 -13.59 13.89 -0.70
CA MET A 27 -13.87 12.48 -0.51
C MET A 27 -12.57 11.73 -0.23
N ASN A 28 -12.63 10.82 0.75
CA ASN A 28 -11.56 9.86 1.04
C ASN A 28 -12.07 8.44 0.77
N VAL A 29 -11.23 7.62 0.15
CA VAL A 29 -11.45 6.19 -0.07
C VAL A 29 -10.28 5.42 0.53
N TYR A 30 -10.59 4.42 1.35
CA TYR A 30 -9.62 3.48 1.89
C TYR A 30 -10.00 2.07 1.45
N ILE A 31 -9.04 1.35 0.85
CA ILE A 31 -9.19 -0.07 0.50
C ILE A 31 -8.15 -0.84 1.30
N ASN A 32 -8.62 -1.74 2.15
CA ASN A 32 -7.78 -2.52 3.05
C ASN A 32 -7.74 -3.98 2.61
N PHE A 33 -6.54 -4.52 2.42
CA PHE A 33 -6.29 -5.92 2.15
C PHE A 33 -5.51 -6.55 3.31
N ARG A 34 -5.91 -7.75 3.72
CA ARG A 34 -5.11 -8.56 4.65
C ARG A 34 -3.91 -9.17 3.91
N ALA A 35 -2.91 -8.33 3.67
CA ALA A 35 -1.79 -8.59 2.79
C ALA A 35 -0.43 -8.24 3.42
N GLY A 36 -0.38 -8.06 4.74
CA GLY A 36 0.81 -7.63 5.45
C GLY A 36 1.88 -8.72 5.62
N GLU A 37 2.95 -8.35 6.32
CA GLU A 37 4.17 -9.16 6.46
C GLU A 37 3.95 -10.50 7.19
N TYR A 38 2.88 -10.66 7.98
CA TYR A 38 2.55 -11.93 8.65
C TYR A 38 2.25 -13.09 7.68
N LEU A 39 2.02 -12.80 6.40
CA LEU A 39 1.71 -13.79 5.36
C LEU A 39 2.95 -14.27 4.59
N VAL A 40 4.11 -13.69 4.84
CA VAL A 40 5.35 -14.04 4.14
C VAL A 40 6.34 -14.75 5.04
N ASP A 41 7.31 -15.44 4.44
CA ASP A 41 8.46 -15.95 5.17
C ASP A 41 9.25 -14.77 5.75
N GLY A 42 9.72 -14.88 6.99
CA GLY A 42 10.50 -13.82 7.63
C GLY A 42 11.76 -13.42 6.85
N ALA A 43 12.34 -14.34 6.10
CA ALA A 43 13.48 -14.03 5.21
C ALA A 43 13.09 -13.13 4.01
N LYS A 44 11.80 -13.02 3.70
CA LYS A 44 11.23 -12.23 2.59
C LYS A 44 10.32 -11.11 3.09
N TRP A 45 10.64 -10.56 4.24
CA TRP A 45 9.81 -9.60 4.96
C TRP A 45 9.31 -8.43 4.11
N GLU A 46 10.16 -7.87 3.23
CA GLU A 46 9.83 -6.69 2.43
C GLU A 46 8.94 -6.97 1.20
N THR A 47 8.50 -8.21 0.98
CA THR A 47 7.64 -8.56 -0.16
C THR A 47 6.34 -7.74 -0.22
N PRO A 48 5.56 -7.60 0.88
CA PRO A 48 4.35 -6.78 0.87
C PRO A 48 4.63 -5.28 0.66
N HIS A 49 5.70 -4.75 1.23
CA HIS A 49 6.07 -3.35 1.10
C HIS A 49 6.51 -3.02 -0.34
N LEU A 50 7.33 -3.87 -0.96
CA LEU A 50 7.67 -3.74 -2.38
C LEU A 50 6.44 -3.88 -3.29
N MET A 51 5.51 -4.76 -2.95
CA MET A 51 4.25 -4.88 -3.69
C MET A 51 3.43 -3.59 -3.61
N GLU A 52 3.32 -2.98 -2.43
CA GLU A 52 2.65 -1.70 -2.22
C GLU A 52 3.18 -0.63 -3.17
N HIS A 53 4.51 -0.46 -3.24
CA HIS A 53 5.17 0.50 -4.13
C HIS A 53 4.85 0.24 -5.61
N ILE A 54 4.87 -1.03 -6.04
CA ILE A 54 4.63 -1.41 -7.44
C ILE A 54 3.17 -1.19 -7.84
N LEU A 55 2.21 -1.46 -6.94
CA LEU A 55 0.79 -1.36 -7.28
C LEU A 55 0.34 0.07 -7.57
N LEU A 56 0.94 1.08 -6.95
CA LEU A 56 0.67 2.48 -7.27
C LEU A 56 1.54 3.01 -8.44
N GLY A 57 2.08 2.11 -9.24
CA GLY A 57 2.95 2.38 -10.38
C GLY A 57 2.32 2.06 -11.74
N ALA A 58 3.13 1.41 -12.60
CA ALA A 58 2.73 1.03 -13.95
C ALA A 58 1.58 0.02 -13.94
N ASN A 59 0.59 0.23 -14.80
CA ASN A 59 -0.58 -0.62 -14.96
C ASN A 59 -1.02 -0.67 -16.44
N ASP A 60 -2.02 -1.50 -16.75
CA ASP A 60 -2.48 -1.74 -18.13
C ASP A 60 -2.87 -0.44 -18.87
N GLU A 61 -3.43 0.54 -18.17
CA GLU A 61 -3.85 1.82 -18.76
C GLU A 61 -2.67 2.81 -18.86
N PHE A 62 -1.74 2.74 -17.90
CA PHE A 62 -0.58 3.61 -17.82
C PHE A 62 0.70 2.76 -17.67
N PRO A 63 1.36 2.39 -18.79
CA PRO A 63 2.56 1.54 -18.74
C PRO A 63 3.79 2.17 -18.06
N ARG A 64 3.71 3.43 -17.64
CA ARG A 64 4.76 4.12 -16.90
C ARG A 64 4.18 4.72 -15.61
N ALA A 65 4.79 4.43 -14.48
CA ALA A 65 4.36 4.89 -13.16
C ALA A 65 4.13 6.41 -13.12
N ARG A 66 5.04 7.21 -13.69
CA ARG A 66 4.92 8.67 -13.71
C ARG A 66 3.66 9.19 -14.43
N ASP A 67 3.20 8.48 -15.47
CA ASP A 67 2.01 8.91 -16.23
C ASP A 67 0.74 8.60 -15.43
N PHE A 68 0.73 7.50 -14.70
CA PHE A 68 -0.32 7.17 -13.74
C PHE A 68 -0.38 8.20 -12.61
N GLN A 69 0.74 8.50 -11.96
CA GLN A 69 0.79 9.48 -10.88
C GLN A 69 0.35 10.87 -11.35
N ALA A 70 0.83 11.31 -12.52
CA ALA A 70 0.41 12.59 -13.09
C ALA A 70 -1.11 12.64 -13.37
N GLU A 71 -1.71 11.50 -13.78
CA GLU A 71 -3.16 11.44 -13.98
C GLU A 71 -3.93 11.44 -12.66
N VAL A 72 -3.43 10.76 -11.62
CA VAL A 72 -4.05 10.79 -10.28
C VAL A 72 -4.02 12.22 -9.71
N GLU A 73 -2.88 12.89 -9.75
CA GLU A 73 -2.66 14.21 -9.15
C GLU A 73 -3.40 15.35 -9.87
N LYS A 74 -3.99 15.10 -11.03
CA LYS A 74 -4.86 16.10 -11.67
C LYS A 74 -5.90 16.62 -10.69
N ASN A 75 -6.13 17.94 -10.75
CA ASN A 75 -7.10 18.64 -9.89
C ASN A 75 -6.83 18.48 -8.38
N GLY A 76 -5.58 18.15 -7.99
CA GLY A 76 -5.15 18.10 -6.60
C GLY A 76 -5.56 16.83 -5.85
N ALA A 77 -5.88 15.75 -6.56
CA ALA A 77 -6.08 14.46 -5.88
C ALA A 77 -4.75 13.91 -5.35
N TYR A 78 -4.84 13.10 -4.31
CA TYR A 78 -3.73 12.47 -3.63
C TYR A 78 -3.98 10.97 -3.50
N SER A 79 -2.99 10.14 -3.77
CA SER A 79 -3.01 8.72 -3.49
C SER A 79 -1.80 8.32 -2.66
N ASN A 80 -2.00 7.38 -1.77
CA ASN A 80 -0.97 6.82 -0.93
C ASN A 80 -1.28 5.36 -0.63
N ALA A 81 -0.28 4.63 -0.13
CA ALA A 81 -0.50 3.33 0.47
C ALA A 81 0.38 3.17 1.71
N SER A 82 0.06 2.20 2.52
CA SER A 82 0.86 1.85 3.69
C SER A 82 0.78 0.36 3.97
N THR A 83 1.91 -0.22 4.31
CA THR A 83 2.04 -1.63 4.70
C THR A 83 2.30 -1.74 6.19
N ASP A 84 1.51 -2.57 6.87
CA ASP A 84 1.72 -2.98 8.27
C ASP A 84 1.83 -4.51 8.32
N VAL A 85 2.13 -5.03 9.52
CA VAL A 85 2.26 -6.47 9.76
C VAL A 85 1.07 -7.27 9.23
N TYR A 86 -0.16 -6.75 9.33
CA TYR A 86 -1.39 -7.47 8.95
C TYR A 86 -2.00 -7.02 7.64
N ASP A 87 -1.88 -5.74 7.32
CA ASP A 87 -2.67 -5.12 6.27
C ASP A 87 -1.82 -4.29 5.31
N ILE A 88 -2.30 -4.16 4.06
CA ILE A 88 -1.94 -3.08 3.15
C ILE A 88 -3.18 -2.23 2.95
N VAL A 89 -3.03 -0.92 3.12
CA VAL A 89 -4.11 0.05 2.93
C VAL A 89 -3.76 0.96 1.77
N TYR A 90 -4.64 1.05 0.79
CA TYR A 90 -4.57 2.03 -0.30
C TYR A 90 -5.51 3.17 0.03
N GLU A 91 -5.00 4.37 -0.01
CA GLU A 91 -5.70 5.61 0.34
C GLU A 91 -5.79 6.52 -0.87
N LEU A 92 -6.92 7.18 -0.98
CA LEU A 92 -7.18 8.17 -2.01
C LEU A 92 -7.97 9.33 -1.42
N GLU A 93 -7.50 10.55 -1.67
CA GLU A 93 -8.19 11.79 -1.33
C GLU A 93 -8.39 12.64 -2.59
N CYS A 94 -9.59 13.14 -2.80
CA CYS A 94 -9.89 14.00 -3.94
C CYS A 94 -11.03 14.98 -3.64
N ALA A 95 -11.19 15.99 -4.48
CA ALA A 95 -12.40 16.82 -4.49
C ALA A 95 -13.62 15.95 -4.85
N ASP A 96 -14.78 16.28 -4.30
CA ASP A 96 -16.01 15.49 -4.45
C ASP A 96 -16.43 15.26 -5.91
N PHE A 97 -16.18 16.21 -6.82
CA PHE A 97 -16.47 16.07 -8.23
C PHE A 97 -15.53 15.13 -9.01
N GLU A 98 -14.38 14.73 -8.41
CA GLU A 98 -13.36 13.88 -9.03
C GLU A 98 -13.49 12.39 -8.65
N TRP A 99 -14.37 12.05 -7.73
CA TRP A 99 -14.38 10.74 -7.08
C TRP A 99 -14.48 9.55 -8.06
N GLU A 100 -15.33 9.67 -9.09
CA GLU A 100 -15.50 8.57 -10.07
C GLU A 100 -14.20 8.32 -10.85
N ARG A 101 -13.55 9.39 -11.33
CA ARG A 101 -12.28 9.30 -12.08
C ARG A 101 -11.19 8.68 -11.22
N VAL A 102 -10.99 9.21 -10.02
CA VAL A 102 -9.84 8.84 -9.18
C VAL A 102 -10.04 7.44 -8.57
N THR A 103 -11.27 7.08 -8.17
CA THR A 103 -11.58 5.71 -7.73
C THR A 103 -11.37 4.69 -8.84
N ARG A 104 -11.73 5.02 -10.10
CA ARG A 104 -11.44 4.16 -11.26
C ARG A 104 -9.95 3.97 -11.46
N LEU A 105 -9.15 5.03 -11.32
CA LEU A 105 -7.68 4.96 -11.43
C LEU A 105 -7.08 4.06 -10.35
N LEU A 106 -7.49 4.22 -9.09
CA LEU A 106 -7.04 3.37 -7.99
C LEU A 106 -7.41 1.91 -8.24
N ARG A 107 -8.64 1.65 -8.69
CA ARG A 107 -9.07 0.31 -9.08
C ARG A 107 -8.18 -0.28 -10.19
N THR A 108 -7.88 0.49 -11.24
CA THR A 108 -7.02 0.02 -12.33
C THR A 108 -5.61 -0.34 -11.83
N ALA A 109 -5.05 0.48 -10.94
CA ALA A 109 -3.74 0.22 -10.34
C ALA A 109 -3.72 -1.08 -9.53
N ILE A 110 -4.77 -1.34 -8.74
CA ILE A 110 -4.88 -2.53 -7.91
C ILE A 110 -5.21 -3.78 -8.75
N ASP A 111 -6.16 -3.69 -9.69
CA ASP A 111 -6.66 -4.85 -10.44
C ASP A 111 -5.73 -5.27 -11.58
N LYS A 112 -4.92 -4.35 -12.14
CA LYS A 112 -4.17 -4.55 -13.37
C LYS A 112 -2.73 -4.02 -13.32
N PRO A 113 -1.97 -4.29 -12.25
CA PRO A 113 -0.58 -3.84 -12.17
C PRO A 113 0.29 -4.54 -13.21
N LEU A 114 1.28 -3.80 -13.74
CA LEU A 114 2.33 -4.37 -14.56
C LEU A 114 3.56 -4.63 -13.68
N PHE A 115 3.83 -5.87 -13.37
CA PHE A 115 5.01 -6.26 -12.61
C PHE A 115 6.24 -6.27 -13.52
N LEU A 116 6.74 -5.07 -13.86
CA LEU A 116 7.91 -4.86 -14.71
C LEU A 116 9.19 -4.97 -13.88
N GLN A 117 10.21 -5.63 -14.43
CA GLN A 117 11.50 -5.80 -13.74
C GLN A 117 12.16 -4.44 -13.47
N GLU A 118 12.11 -3.51 -14.43
CA GLU A 118 12.70 -2.18 -14.28
C GLU A 118 12.03 -1.34 -13.16
N GLU A 119 10.71 -1.46 -13.02
CA GLU A 119 9.97 -0.81 -11.92
C GLU A 119 10.33 -1.45 -10.57
N PHE A 120 10.40 -2.79 -10.53
CA PHE A 120 10.84 -3.50 -9.33
C PHE A 120 12.24 -3.08 -8.90
N ASP A 121 13.21 -3.01 -9.81
CA ASP A 121 14.58 -2.63 -9.50
C ASP A 121 14.67 -1.19 -8.98
N ALA A 122 13.87 -0.28 -9.54
CA ALA A 122 13.78 1.10 -9.08
C ALA A 122 13.16 1.19 -7.68
N GLU A 123 12.00 0.54 -7.46
CA GLU A 123 11.32 0.55 -6.16
C GLU A 123 12.10 -0.21 -5.08
N PHE A 124 12.82 -1.26 -5.44
CA PHE A 124 13.75 -1.94 -4.56
C PHE A 124 14.84 -0.99 -4.03
N GLY A 125 15.38 -0.12 -4.90
CA GLY A 125 16.30 0.95 -4.51
C GLY A 125 15.63 1.97 -3.56
N ASN A 126 14.43 2.43 -3.87
CA ASN A 126 13.68 3.37 -3.07
C ASN A 126 13.38 2.84 -1.66
N VAL A 127 12.87 1.62 -1.54
CA VAL A 127 12.60 0.95 -0.25
C VAL A 127 13.89 0.75 0.55
N ARG A 128 15.00 0.39 -0.12
CA ARG A 128 16.31 0.26 0.54
C ARG A 128 16.76 1.59 1.16
N GLU A 129 16.65 2.69 0.44
CA GLU A 129 17.01 4.03 0.94
C GLU A 129 16.08 4.46 2.08
N GLU A 130 14.80 4.16 1.98
CA GLU A 130 13.82 4.44 3.04
C GLU A 130 14.17 3.70 4.34
N LEU A 131 14.44 2.40 4.27
CA LEU A 131 14.84 1.61 5.43
C LEU A 131 16.16 2.09 6.01
N ALA A 132 17.15 2.42 5.17
CA ALA A 132 18.44 2.96 5.60
C ALA A 132 18.27 4.29 6.34
N ALA A 133 17.43 5.20 5.84
CA ALA A 133 17.13 6.47 6.48
C ALA A 133 16.44 6.29 7.85
N ARG A 134 15.61 5.26 8.00
CA ARG A 134 14.87 4.95 9.24
C ARG A 134 15.65 4.09 10.23
N ALA A 135 16.72 3.39 9.80
CA ALA A 135 17.45 2.41 10.59
C ALA A 135 18.06 2.94 11.90
N ASN A 136 18.29 4.23 12.01
CA ASN A 136 18.80 4.90 13.20
C ASN A 136 17.73 5.58 14.06
N ASN A 137 16.45 5.40 13.73
CA ASN A 137 15.35 5.94 14.53
C ASN A 137 15.11 5.10 15.77
N HIS A 138 15.51 5.62 16.94
CA HIS A 138 15.42 4.90 18.21
C HIS A 138 13.99 4.56 18.65
N TYR A 139 13.01 5.40 18.30
CA TYR A 139 11.59 5.11 18.62
C TYR A 139 11.07 3.93 17.82
N ARG A 140 11.43 3.85 16.53
CA ARG A 140 11.06 2.69 15.69
C ARG A 140 11.73 1.42 16.18
N GLN A 141 13.04 1.48 16.50
CA GLN A 141 13.79 0.36 17.08
C GLN A 141 13.17 -0.11 18.40
N LEU A 142 12.83 0.82 19.30
CA LEU A 142 12.18 0.50 20.57
C LEU A 142 10.82 -0.17 20.33
N GLY A 143 10.02 0.37 19.43
CA GLY A 143 8.70 -0.17 19.08
C GLY A 143 8.79 -1.60 18.55
N ALA A 144 9.67 -1.87 17.59
CA ALA A 144 9.88 -3.20 17.04
C ALA A 144 10.42 -4.18 18.08
N SER A 145 11.43 -3.77 18.86
CA SER A 145 12.01 -4.59 19.93
C SER A 145 11.01 -4.91 21.03
N SER A 146 10.15 -3.96 21.39
CA SER A 146 9.09 -4.17 22.36
C SER A 146 8.09 -5.21 21.87
N ARG A 147 7.62 -5.09 20.61
CA ARG A 147 6.71 -6.09 20.01
C ARG A 147 7.33 -7.47 20.03
N LYS A 148 8.60 -7.61 19.64
CA LYS A 148 9.32 -8.90 19.72
C LYS A 148 9.38 -9.46 21.16
N ALA A 149 9.64 -8.61 22.16
CA ALA A 149 9.67 -9.01 23.55
C ALA A 149 8.32 -9.54 24.05
N TYR A 150 7.22 -9.07 23.47
CA TYR A 150 5.86 -9.60 23.72
C TYR A 150 5.47 -10.78 22.83
N GLY A 151 6.37 -11.30 22.03
CA GLY A 151 6.10 -12.42 21.13
C GLY A 151 5.27 -12.04 19.90
N LEU A 152 5.18 -10.77 19.58
CA LEU A 152 4.48 -10.29 18.38
C LEU A 152 5.41 -10.29 17.16
N VAL A 153 4.83 -10.53 15.99
CA VAL A 153 5.55 -10.46 14.71
C VAL A 153 6.05 -9.03 14.50
N SER A 154 7.33 -8.86 14.34
CA SER A 154 7.96 -7.55 14.09
C SER A 154 9.44 -7.69 13.71
N GLU A 155 9.91 -6.81 12.82
CA GLU A 155 11.34 -6.65 12.51
C GLU A 155 11.76 -5.18 12.65
N THR A 156 13.01 -4.94 13.06
CA THR A 156 13.58 -3.59 13.06
C THR A 156 13.95 -3.19 11.63
N ASP A 157 13.95 -1.89 11.30
CA ASP A 157 14.32 -1.43 9.96
C ASP A 157 15.73 -1.91 9.55
N ARG A 158 16.62 -2.14 10.50
CA ARG A 158 17.97 -2.70 10.24
C ARG A 158 17.93 -4.18 9.86
N GLU A 159 17.11 -4.98 10.53
CA GLU A 159 16.90 -6.39 10.19
C GLU A 159 16.19 -6.51 8.83
N ARG A 160 15.17 -5.69 8.58
CA ARG A 160 14.47 -5.60 7.31
C ARG A 160 15.43 -5.28 6.16
N LEU A 161 16.28 -4.27 6.33
CA LEU A 161 17.30 -3.90 5.36
C LEU A 161 18.27 -5.06 5.03
N ALA A 162 18.65 -5.83 6.04
CA ALA A 162 19.54 -6.98 5.85
C ALA A 162 18.88 -8.16 5.10
N LEU A 163 17.56 -8.23 5.09
CA LEU A 163 16.79 -9.30 4.45
C LEU A 163 16.34 -8.95 3.02
N MET A 164 16.45 -7.70 2.60
CA MET A 164 15.91 -7.23 1.31
C MET A 164 16.42 -8.03 0.11
N ASP A 165 17.69 -8.42 0.09
CA ASP A 165 18.29 -9.14 -1.05
C ASP A 165 17.69 -10.55 -1.27
N ASN A 166 16.85 -11.04 -0.37
CA ASN A 166 16.12 -12.29 -0.51
C ASN A 166 14.82 -12.15 -1.28
N VAL A 167 14.35 -10.92 -1.52
CA VAL A 167 13.06 -10.67 -2.18
C VAL A 167 13.25 -10.51 -3.68
N THR A 168 12.42 -11.20 -4.44
CA THR A 168 12.40 -11.15 -5.91
C THR A 168 11.06 -10.63 -6.43
N LEU A 169 11.02 -10.20 -7.68
CA LEU A 169 9.77 -9.81 -8.35
C LEU A 169 8.76 -10.96 -8.38
N ASP A 170 9.21 -12.21 -8.46
CA ASP A 170 8.30 -13.37 -8.46
C ASP A 170 7.66 -13.59 -7.07
N ASP A 171 8.35 -13.26 -5.98
CA ASP A 171 7.76 -13.26 -4.65
C ASP A 171 6.64 -12.22 -4.53
N VAL A 172 6.86 -11.03 -5.08
CA VAL A 172 5.85 -9.96 -5.13
C VAL A 172 4.63 -10.41 -5.94
N ARG A 173 4.84 -10.98 -7.13
CA ARG A 173 3.74 -11.53 -7.97
C ARG A 173 2.96 -12.62 -7.28
N GLU A 174 3.63 -13.51 -6.56
CA GLU A 174 2.98 -14.60 -5.82
C GLU A 174 2.18 -14.05 -4.65
N HIS A 175 2.73 -13.09 -3.92
CA HIS A 175 2.04 -12.44 -2.81
C HIS A 175 0.77 -11.73 -3.29
N TYR A 176 0.85 -10.97 -4.39
CA TYR A 176 -0.30 -10.34 -5.04
C TYR A 176 -1.40 -11.34 -5.37
N ARG A 177 -1.07 -12.43 -6.07
CA ARG A 177 -2.06 -13.47 -6.44
C ARG A 177 -2.77 -14.13 -5.26
N ARG A 178 -2.14 -14.12 -4.08
CA ARG A 178 -2.70 -14.71 -2.85
C ARG A 178 -3.57 -13.75 -2.06
N THR A 179 -3.38 -12.45 -2.23
CA THR A 179 -3.92 -11.45 -1.32
C THR A 179 -4.85 -10.45 -2.00
N HIS A 180 -4.69 -10.23 -3.30
CA HIS A 180 -5.44 -9.30 -4.15
C HIS A 180 -6.15 -10.05 -5.27
#